data_cfb06aeded7e37457782c4da30ea891c
#
_entry.id   cfb06aeded7e37457782c4da30ea891c
#
_cell.length_a   1.000
_cell.length_b   1.000
_cell.length_c   1.000
_cell.angle_alpha   90.00
_cell.angle_beta   90.00
_cell.angle_gamma   90.00
#
_symmetry.space_group_name_H-M   'P 1'
#
loop_
_entity.id
_entity.type
_entity.pdbx_description
1 polymer ?
#
loop_
_entity_poly.entity_id
_entity_poly.type
_entity_poly.pdbx_seq_one_letter_code
_entity_poly.pdbx_strand_id
1 'polypeptide(L)'
;MSVENVDNLNEPIEDINNVDIEELPDKKIGTKEVQEANEILRKYKEGKKNLESRVISCEEWWKSNHWSQFKSQSNNINDPKPTSSWLFNSVINKHADMMDNFPEPNVLPREKSDEAVAEALSEILPVVLENNDFEHTYNSVGWDKLKTGTGIYGVFFNTRLQKGLGDIDIKQLDMLNIFWEPGITDIQASRNLFIVELVDIDLLKTRYEELADKISNTGIDISKYEYDDTVDTSNKTMVVDWYYKVNSGIGDVLHYVKYVGDVVLYASENEEEYTEKGYYDHGKYPVVFDVMFEEKGTPAGFGYIDIMKDPQEYIDKLDQAILKNALVLAKPRYFIHDNCGINEEEFANIDNDFVHVASSLEDTHVQQIVGVPIPAQYLEVKQLKVDELKETSGNRDFSQGTTTAGVTAASAIAALQEAGSKTSRDMNKGSYRAYKTIL
;
A
#
# COMPACT_ATOMS: atom_id res chain seq x y z
N MET A 1 94.60 -26.44 3.36
CA MET A 1 94.06 -25.39 2.52
C MET A 1 92.59 -25.31 2.82
N SER A 2 92.04 -24.28 3.35
CA SER A 2 92.40 -23.02 3.99
C SER A 2 91.34 -22.75 5.04
N VAL A 3 91.80 -22.17 6.12
CA VAL A 3 91.08 -21.59 7.23
C VAL A 3 90.32 -20.34 6.73
N GLU A 4 89.08 -20.12 7.13
CA GLU A 4 88.46 -18.79 7.29
C GLU A 4 87.15 -18.94 8.09
N ASN A 5 87.23 -18.47 9.18
CA ASN A 5 86.83 -17.33 10.01
C ASN A 5 85.50 -17.55 10.73
N VAL A 6 85.72 -17.82 12.02
CA VAL A 6 84.77 -17.54 13.10
C VAL A 6 84.87 -16.05 13.41
N ASP A 7 83.83 -15.27 13.17
CA ASP A 7 83.51 -14.00 13.87
C ASP A 7 82.14 -13.52 13.42
N ASN A 8 81.14 -13.66 14.23
CA ASN A 8 80.20 -12.59 14.63
C ASN A 8 79.08 -13.16 15.50
N LEU A 9 79.40 -13.27 16.77
CA LEU A 9 78.46 -13.30 17.86
C LEU A 9 78.29 -11.90 18.36
N ASN A 10 77.30 -11.15 17.85
CA ASN A 10 76.65 -10.01 18.51
C ASN A 10 75.61 -9.42 17.59
N GLU A 11 74.45 -10.03 17.52
CA GLU A 11 73.22 -9.35 17.14
C GLU A 11 72.35 -9.21 18.40
N PRO A 12 71.79 -8.00 18.65
CA PRO A 12 70.95 -7.75 19.81
C PRO A 12 69.65 -8.51 19.68
N ILE A 13 69.21 -9.09 20.79
CA ILE A 13 67.89 -9.72 20.96
C ILE A 13 66.87 -8.63 20.68
N GLU A 14 66.25 -8.64 19.50
CA GLU A 14 65.08 -7.84 19.17
C GLU A 14 63.92 -8.20 20.08
N ASP A 15 63.28 -7.17 20.58
CA ASP A 15 62.15 -7.17 21.48
C ASP A 15 61.03 -8.13 21.06
N ILE A 16 60.76 -9.13 21.90
CA ILE A 16 59.57 -9.98 21.86
C ILE A 16 58.36 -9.19 22.43
N ASN A 17 58.05 -8.05 21.85
CA ASN A 17 56.87 -7.25 22.19
C ASN A 17 56.08 -6.75 20.97
N ASN A 18 56.22 -7.36 19.82
CA ASN A 18 55.23 -7.25 18.74
C ASN A 18 54.56 -8.62 18.53
N VAL A 19 53.68 -8.96 19.46
CA VAL A 19 52.58 -9.82 19.11
C VAL A 19 51.74 -8.97 18.16
N ASP A 20 51.83 -9.23 16.87
CA ASP A 20 50.84 -8.77 15.91
C ASP A 20 49.46 -9.14 16.47
N ILE A 21 48.75 -8.14 16.95
CA ILE A 21 47.31 -8.25 17.18
C ILE A 21 46.80 -8.59 15.80
N GLU A 22 46.44 -9.87 15.56
CA GLU A 22 45.66 -10.25 14.39
C GLU A 22 44.53 -9.24 14.31
N GLU A 23 44.61 -8.31 13.37
CA GLU A 23 43.52 -7.43 13.02
C GLU A 23 42.35 -8.35 12.73
N LEU A 24 41.32 -8.26 13.56
CA LEU A 24 40.03 -8.89 13.30
C LEU A 24 39.71 -8.62 11.85
N PRO A 25 39.32 -9.59 11.03
CA PRO A 25 39.08 -9.42 9.62
C PRO A 25 38.18 -8.20 9.43
N ASP A 26 38.65 -7.25 8.63
CA ASP A 26 37.94 -6.00 8.35
C ASP A 26 36.50 -6.36 8.04
N LYS A 27 35.55 -5.82 8.83
CA LYS A 27 34.13 -6.03 8.58
C LYS A 27 33.84 -5.61 7.14
N LYS A 28 33.38 -6.52 6.32
CA LYS A 28 33.09 -6.26 4.89
C LYS A 28 32.03 -5.17 4.73
N ILE A 29 31.06 -5.10 5.65
CA ILE A 29 30.00 -4.10 5.70
C ILE A 29 30.20 -3.23 6.94
N GLY A 30 30.44 -1.95 6.70
CA GLY A 30 30.59 -0.91 7.73
C GLY A 30 29.77 0.33 7.42
N THR A 31 30.13 1.43 8.09
CA THR A 31 29.43 2.73 7.95
C THR A 31 29.49 3.27 6.51
N LYS A 32 30.58 3.03 5.78
CA LYS A 32 30.76 3.55 4.42
C LYS A 32 29.79 2.89 3.44
N GLU A 33 29.66 1.57 3.49
CA GLU A 33 28.76 0.80 2.65
C GLU A 33 27.28 1.15 2.93
N VAL A 34 26.94 1.42 4.20
CA VAL A 34 25.61 1.89 4.59
C VAL A 34 25.32 3.29 4.06
N GLN A 35 26.31 4.18 4.01
CA GLN A 35 26.14 5.51 3.40
C GLN A 35 25.87 5.40 1.90
N GLU A 36 26.59 4.52 1.18
CA GLU A 36 26.30 4.23 -0.23
C GLU A 36 24.90 3.64 -0.41
N ALA A 37 24.48 2.74 0.47
CA ALA A 37 23.13 2.17 0.48
C ALA A 37 22.05 3.24 0.69
N ASN A 38 22.27 4.19 1.59
CA ASN A 38 21.36 5.32 1.83
C ASN A 38 21.22 6.22 0.59
N GLU A 39 22.29 6.43 -0.17
CA GLU A 39 22.22 7.17 -1.44
C GLU A 39 21.40 6.42 -2.50
N ILE A 40 21.54 5.09 -2.57
CA ILE A 40 20.74 4.24 -3.45
C ILE A 40 19.27 4.28 -3.04
N LEU A 41 18.98 4.13 -1.73
CA LEU A 41 17.62 4.22 -1.18
C LEU A 41 16.96 5.55 -1.55
N ARG A 42 17.69 6.66 -1.42
CA ARG A 42 17.17 7.98 -1.82
C ARG A 42 16.81 8.06 -3.29
N LYS A 43 17.63 7.49 -4.18
CA LYS A 43 17.34 7.43 -5.62
C LYS A 43 16.10 6.57 -5.92
N TYR A 44 15.97 5.42 -5.23
CA TYR A 44 14.81 4.53 -5.39
C TYR A 44 13.53 5.19 -4.91
N LYS A 45 13.61 5.93 -3.80
CA LYS A 45 12.52 6.73 -3.27
C LYS A 45 12.06 7.82 -4.24
N GLU A 46 13.01 8.57 -4.82
CA GLU A 46 12.67 9.58 -5.83
C GLU A 46 11.97 8.95 -7.05
N GLY A 47 12.45 7.80 -7.51
CA GLY A 47 11.85 7.05 -8.62
C GLY A 47 10.43 6.55 -8.33
N LYS A 48 10.09 6.30 -7.06
CA LYS A 48 8.81 5.76 -6.63
C LYS A 48 7.78 6.83 -6.25
N LYS A 49 8.13 8.08 -6.14
CA LYS A 49 7.30 9.17 -5.63
C LYS A 49 5.91 9.27 -6.27
N ASN A 50 5.80 9.05 -7.58
CA ASN A 50 4.51 9.09 -8.27
C ASN A 50 3.60 7.92 -7.86
N LEU A 51 4.17 6.73 -7.69
CA LEU A 51 3.46 5.55 -7.21
C LEU A 51 2.96 5.77 -5.77
N GLU A 52 3.80 6.30 -4.88
CA GLU A 52 3.41 6.62 -3.50
C GLU A 52 2.27 7.63 -3.44
N SER A 53 2.33 8.69 -4.25
CA SER A 53 1.24 9.67 -4.34
C SER A 53 -0.06 9.03 -4.83
N ARG A 54 0.01 8.09 -5.78
CA ARG A 54 -1.15 7.34 -6.27
C ARG A 54 -1.74 6.45 -5.18
N VAL A 55 -0.91 5.71 -4.47
CA VAL A 55 -1.33 4.82 -3.37
C VAL A 55 -2.04 5.61 -2.26
N ILE A 56 -1.46 6.73 -1.82
CA ILE A 56 -2.08 7.61 -0.83
C ILE A 56 -3.42 8.16 -1.34
N SER A 57 -3.49 8.60 -2.59
CA SER A 57 -4.74 9.07 -3.20
C SER A 57 -5.80 7.96 -3.24
N CYS A 58 -5.43 6.72 -3.56
CA CYS A 58 -6.35 5.59 -3.55
C CYS A 58 -6.95 5.34 -2.14
N GLU A 59 -6.15 5.46 -1.08
CA GLU A 59 -6.66 5.34 0.29
C GLU A 59 -7.64 6.47 0.66
N GLU A 60 -7.39 7.70 0.21
CA GLU A 60 -8.33 8.83 0.41
C GLU A 60 -9.66 8.59 -0.34
N TRP A 61 -9.61 8.09 -1.57
CA TRP A 61 -10.79 7.68 -2.31
C TRP A 61 -11.54 6.56 -1.60
N TRP A 62 -10.84 5.58 -1.04
CA TRP A 62 -11.42 4.49 -0.26
C TRP A 62 -12.14 4.97 1.00
N LYS A 63 -11.57 5.93 1.72
CA LYS A 63 -12.16 6.57 2.91
C LYS A 63 -13.32 7.51 2.59
N SER A 64 -13.75 7.60 1.32
CA SER A 64 -14.77 8.55 0.84
C SER A 64 -14.39 10.02 1.01
N ASN A 65 -13.11 10.33 1.14
CA ASN A 65 -12.60 11.70 1.17
C ASN A 65 -12.35 12.24 -0.25
N HIS A 66 -13.36 12.09 -1.13
CA HIS A 66 -13.24 12.38 -2.57
C HIS A 66 -12.93 13.85 -2.83
N TRP A 67 -13.57 14.75 -2.07
CA TRP A 67 -13.44 16.20 -2.31
C TRP A 67 -12.04 16.75 -2.04
N SER A 68 -11.21 16.10 -1.23
CA SER A 68 -9.81 16.45 -1.03
C SER A 68 -8.96 16.16 -2.27
N GLN A 69 -9.39 15.19 -3.08
CA GLN A 69 -8.66 14.68 -4.25
C GLN A 69 -8.98 15.43 -5.55
N PHE A 70 -10.05 16.24 -5.58
CA PHE A 70 -10.43 16.95 -6.80
C PHE A 70 -9.50 18.13 -7.09
N LYS A 71 -8.95 18.16 -8.31
CA LYS A 71 -8.01 19.20 -8.76
C LYS A 71 -8.67 20.58 -8.87
N SER A 72 -9.98 20.63 -9.13
CA SER A 72 -10.77 21.84 -9.27
C SER A 72 -11.87 21.85 -8.24
N GLN A 73 -11.60 22.44 -7.09
CA GLN A 73 -12.62 22.67 -6.07
C GLN A 73 -13.28 24.04 -6.27
N SER A 74 -14.59 24.12 -6.02
CA SER A 74 -15.24 25.41 -5.83
C SER A 74 -14.61 26.12 -4.64
N ASN A 75 -14.16 27.37 -4.81
CA ASN A 75 -13.59 28.17 -3.73
C ASN A 75 -14.65 28.62 -2.68
N ASN A 76 -15.90 28.26 -2.88
CA ASN A 76 -16.97 28.60 -1.96
C ASN A 76 -17.10 27.56 -0.86
N ILE A 77 -16.73 27.95 0.37
CA ILE A 77 -16.75 27.09 1.57
C ILE A 77 -18.17 26.54 1.87
N ASN A 78 -19.20 27.26 1.44
CA ASN A 78 -20.60 26.92 1.68
C ASN A 78 -21.21 25.99 0.63
N ASP A 79 -20.46 25.59 -0.39
CA ASP A 79 -20.96 24.63 -1.37
C ASP A 79 -21.11 23.24 -0.76
N PRO A 80 -22.24 22.55 -0.99
CA PRO A 80 -22.42 21.18 -0.50
C PRO A 80 -21.41 20.25 -1.13
N LYS A 81 -20.90 19.29 -0.37
CA LYS A 81 -19.92 18.29 -0.77
C LYS A 81 -20.50 16.88 -0.59
N PRO A 82 -21.51 16.49 -1.36
CA PRO A 82 -22.08 15.16 -1.28
C PRO A 82 -21.07 14.12 -1.75
N THR A 83 -21.07 12.96 -1.14
CA THR A 83 -20.22 11.81 -1.51
C THR A 83 -21.12 10.60 -1.66
N SER A 84 -21.07 9.97 -2.84
CA SER A 84 -21.81 8.74 -3.15
C SER A 84 -20.81 7.58 -3.28
N SER A 85 -20.81 6.63 -2.34
CA SER A 85 -19.77 5.60 -2.26
C SER A 85 -20.03 4.38 -3.16
N TRP A 86 -20.26 4.59 -4.46
CA TRP A 86 -20.43 3.50 -5.43
C TRP A 86 -19.17 2.68 -5.62
N LEU A 87 -18.02 3.34 -5.66
CA LEU A 87 -16.69 2.74 -5.69
C LEU A 87 -16.49 1.77 -4.52
N PHE A 88 -16.82 2.20 -3.30
CA PHE A 88 -16.70 1.39 -2.09
C PHE A 88 -17.48 0.07 -2.19
N ASN A 89 -18.75 0.14 -2.59
CA ASN A 89 -19.58 -1.05 -2.77
C ASN A 89 -18.99 -2.02 -3.82
N SER A 90 -18.41 -1.48 -4.88
CA SER A 90 -17.80 -2.30 -5.94
C SER A 90 -16.57 -3.06 -5.47
N VAL A 91 -15.71 -2.42 -4.68
CA VAL A 91 -14.48 -3.04 -4.14
C VAL A 91 -14.81 -4.09 -3.10
N ILE A 92 -15.79 -3.85 -2.20
CA ILE A 92 -16.24 -4.85 -1.21
C ILE A 92 -16.71 -6.13 -1.87
N ASN A 93 -17.53 -6.03 -2.93
CA ASN A 93 -18.01 -7.22 -3.63
C ASN A 93 -16.86 -8.04 -4.26
N LYS A 94 -15.84 -7.36 -4.81
CA LYS A 94 -14.66 -8.04 -5.34
C LYS A 94 -13.80 -8.69 -4.27
N HIS A 95 -13.71 -8.06 -3.11
CA HIS A 95 -13.03 -8.64 -1.96
C HIS A 95 -13.75 -9.90 -1.45
N ALA A 96 -15.08 -9.87 -1.34
CA ALA A 96 -15.87 -11.04 -0.99
C ALA A 96 -15.63 -12.21 -1.97
N ASP A 97 -15.67 -11.93 -3.30
CA ASP A 97 -15.36 -12.92 -4.33
C ASP A 97 -13.94 -13.53 -4.18
N MET A 98 -12.98 -12.75 -3.69
CA MET A 98 -11.61 -13.21 -3.43
C MET A 98 -11.54 -14.11 -2.20
N MET A 99 -12.21 -13.73 -1.12
CA MET A 99 -12.24 -14.51 0.13
C MET A 99 -13.02 -15.82 0.00
N ASP A 100 -14.07 -15.86 -0.82
CA ASP A 100 -14.83 -17.10 -1.13
C ASP A 100 -13.97 -18.16 -1.84
N ASN A 101 -12.82 -17.76 -2.41
CA ASN A 101 -11.88 -18.61 -3.12
C ASN A 101 -10.51 -18.65 -2.43
N PHE A 102 -10.49 -18.77 -1.11
CA PHE A 102 -9.25 -18.88 -0.34
C PHE A 102 -8.44 -20.12 -0.77
N PRO A 103 -7.11 -19.99 -1.04
CA PRO A 103 -6.29 -21.10 -1.51
C PRO A 103 -5.90 -22.04 -0.38
N GLU A 104 -6.02 -23.33 -0.64
CA GLU A 104 -5.50 -24.39 0.24
C GLU A 104 -4.22 -25.01 -0.36
N PRO A 105 -3.19 -25.28 0.47
CA PRO A 105 -1.97 -25.90 -0.01
C PRO A 105 -2.19 -27.39 -0.32
N ASN A 106 -1.74 -27.82 -1.51
CA ASN A 106 -1.72 -29.22 -1.91
C ASN A 106 -0.46 -29.51 -2.70
N VAL A 107 0.44 -30.31 -2.14
CA VAL A 107 1.71 -30.66 -2.76
C VAL A 107 1.59 -32.00 -3.47
N LEU A 108 1.81 -31.98 -4.79
CA LEU A 108 1.76 -33.20 -5.60
C LEU A 108 3.19 -33.67 -5.91
N PRO A 109 3.49 -34.97 -5.76
CA PRO A 109 4.79 -35.53 -6.12
C PRO A 109 5.04 -35.44 -7.64
N ARG A 110 6.26 -35.14 -8.03
CA ARG A 110 6.67 -35.18 -9.45
C ARG A 110 7.12 -36.55 -9.87
N GLU A 111 7.81 -37.25 -8.98
CA GLU A 111 8.31 -38.60 -9.17
C GLU A 111 7.81 -39.51 -8.05
N LYS A 112 7.87 -40.82 -8.27
CA LYS A 112 7.42 -41.79 -7.28
C LYS A 112 8.24 -41.79 -6.01
N SER A 113 9.51 -41.36 -6.09
CA SER A 113 10.42 -41.16 -4.94
C SER A 113 9.97 -40.06 -4.01
N ASP A 114 9.18 -39.10 -4.54
CA ASP A 114 8.82 -37.85 -3.83
C ASP A 114 7.49 -37.97 -3.08
N GLU A 115 6.79 -39.12 -3.20
CA GLU A 115 5.46 -39.32 -2.61
C GLU A 115 5.44 -39.05 -1.10
N ALA A 116 6.40 -39.62 -0.37
CA ALA A 116 6.49 -39.45 1.10
C ALA A 116 6.80 -37.99 1.51
N VAL A 117 7.62 -37.31 0.74
CA VAL A 117 7.98 -35.89 1.01
C VAL A 117 6.81 -34.99 0.68
N ALA A 118 6.11 -35.23 -0.43
CA ALA A 118 4.92 -34.47 -0.84
C ALA A 118 3.78 -34.62 0.16
N GLU A 119 3.56 -35.83 0.70
CA GLU A 119 2.58 -36.10 1.75
C GLU A 119 2.95 -35.34 3.05
N ALA A 120 4.20 -35.44 3.51
CA ALA A 120 4.67 -34.71 4.68
C ALA A 120 4.54 -33.18 4.53
N LEU A 121 4.89 -32.62 3.37
CA LEU A 121 4.74 -31.18 3.10
C LEU A 121 3.25 -30.77 3.06
N SER A 122 2.36 -31.61 2.51
CA SER A 122 0.92 -31.33 2.50
C SER A 122 0.28 -31.31 3.88
N GLU A 123 0.88 -32.01 4.86
CA GLU A 123 0.47 -31.97 6.27
C GLU A 123 1.08 -30.79 7.04
N ILE A 124 2.33 -30.42 6.74
CA ILE A 124 3.05 -29.39 7.49
C ILE A 124 2.64 -27.96 7.04
N LEU A 125 2.47 -27.74 5.73
CA LEU A 125 2.19 -26.41 5.21
C LEU A 125 0.90 -25.77 5.77
N PRO A 126 -0.23 -26.49 5.91
CA PRO A 126 -1.42 -25.93 6.56
C PRO A 126 -1.15 -25.45 7.99
N VAL A 127 -0.36 -26.21 8.75
CA VAL A 127 -0.02 -25.87 10.15
C VAL A 127 0.85 -24.60 10.21
N VAL A 128 1.82 -24.47 9.30
CA VAL A 128 2.66 -23.25 9.21
C VAL A 128 1.79 -22.03 8.86
N LEU A 129 0.87 -22.18 7.93
CA LEU A 129 -0.05 -21.10 7.55
C LEU A 129 -1.01 -20.72 8.69
N GLU A 130 -1.55 -21.71 9.42
CA GLU A 130 -2.41 -21.48 10.59
C GLU A 130 -1.65 -20.77 11.71
N ASN A 131 -0.41 -21.20 12.01
CA ASN A 131 0.42 -20.55 13.02
C ASN A 131 0.73 -19.07 12.69
N ASN A 132 0.75 -18.72 11.42
CA ASN A 132 0.97 -17.35 10.92
C ASN A 132 -0.31 -16.53 10.77
N ASP A 133 -1.49 -17.06 11.11
CA ASP A 133 -2.77 -16.41 10.81
C ASP A 133 -2.86 -15.94 9.35
N PHE A 134 -2.50 -16.85 8.43
CA PHE A 134 -2.34 -16.52 7.02
C PHE A 134 -3.65 -16.03 6.38
N GLU A 135 -4.80 -16.50 6.85
CA GLU A 135 -6.11 -16.03 6.38
C GLU A 135 -6.28 -14.52 6.62
N HIS A 136 -5.90 -14.04 7.80
CA HIS A 136 -5.91 -12.61 8.10
C HIS A 136 -4.92 -11.83 7.23
N THR A 137 -3.71 -12.35 7.03
CA THR A 137 -2.71 -11.75 6.15
C THR A 137 -3.20 -11.70 4.70
N TYR A 138 -3.80 -12.79 4.21
CA TYR A 138 -4.38 -12.87 2.86
C TYR A 138 -5.51 -11.86 2.67
N ASN A 139 -6.40 -11.75 3.66
CA ASN A 139 -7.46 -10.74 3.69
C ASN A 139 -6.90 -9.32 3.58
N SER A 140 -5.90 -8.99 4.39
CA SER A 140 -5.30 -7.65 4.44
C SER A 140 -4.56 -7.30 3.15
N VAL A 141 -3.76 -8.23 2.61
CA VAL A 141 -3.09 -8.08 1.32
C VAL A 141 -4.09 -7.97 0.18
N GLY A 142 -5.22 -8.69 0.25
CA GLY A 142 -6.33 -8.61 -0.69
C GLY A 142 -6.94 -7.21 -0.77
N TRP A 143 -7.13 -6.56 0.37
CA TRP A 143 -7.57 -5.16 0.39
C TRP A 143 -6.59 -4.23 -0.31
N ASP A 144 -5.30 -4.34 -0.03
CA ASP A 144 -4.27 -3.52 -0.70
C ASP A 144 -4.24 -3.77 -2.20
N LYS A 145 -4.29 -5.04 -2.62
CA LYS A 145 -4.35 -5.42 -4.02
C LYS A 145 -5.53 -4.78 -4.76
N LEU A 146 -6.71 -4.81 -4.18
CA LEU A 146 -7.92 -4.28 -4.80
C LEU A 146 -7.94 -2.76 -4.83
N LYS A 147 -7.45 -2.10 -3.76
CA LYS A 147 -7.43 -0.64 -3.63
C LYS A 147 -6.32 -0.01 -4.47
N THR A 148 -5.08 -0.44 -4.25
CA THR A 148 -3.88 0.20 -4.80
C THR A 148 -3.27 -0.54 -5.98
N GLY A 149 -3.74 -1.75 -6.26
CA GLY A 149 -3.30 -2.59 -7.36
C GLY A 149 -2.24 -3.60 -7.02
N THR A 150 -1.64 -3.53 -5.84
CA THR A 150 -0.58 -4.46 -5.44
C THR A 150 -0.64 -4.71 -3.94
N GLY A 151 -0.82 -5.96 -3.58
CA GLY A 151 -0.61 -6.45 -2.23
C GLY A 151 0.77 -7.11 -2.12
N ILE A 152 1.41 -7.02 -0.97
CA ILE A 152 2.78 -7.53 -0.79
C ILE A 152 2.84 -8.43 0.43
N TYR A 153 3.32 -9.64 0.21
CA TYR A 153 3.66 -10.58 1.28
C TYR A 153 5.16 -10.53 1.56
N GLY A 154 5.52 -10.50 2.82
CA GLY A 154 6.87 -10.76 3.29
C GLY A 154 6.93 -12.15 3.92
N VAL A 155 7.93 -12.96 3.53
CA VAL A 155 8.15 -14.31 4.06
C VAL A 155 9.55 -14.34 4.68
N PHE A 156 9.63 -14.29 5.99
CA PHE A 156 10.89 -14.18 6.72
C PHE A 156 11.11 -15.36 7.64
N PHE A 157 12.36 -15.62 7.98
CA PHE A 157 12.68 -16.48 9.11
C PHE A 157 12.91 -15.61 10.35
N ASN A 158 12.07 -15.75 11.35
CA ASN A 158 12.14 -14.98 12.58
C ASN A 158 12.70 -15.83 13.71
N THR A 159 13.95 -15.62 14.06
CA THR A 159 14.68 -16.38 15.09
C THR A 159 14.11 -16.27 16.50
N ARG A 160 13.16 -15.35 16.75
CA ARG A 160 12.58 -15.10 18.08
C ARG A 160 11.32 -15.89 18.35
N LEU A 161 10.69 -16.37 17.28
CA LEU A 161 9.51 -17.22 17.40
C LEU A 161 9.87 -18.52 18.11
N GLN A 162 8.87 -19.23 18.60
CA GLN A 162 9.04 -20.54 19.26
C GLN A 162 10.09 -20.53 20.40
N LYS A 163 10.13 -19.43 21.20
CA LYS A 163 11.06 -19.26 22.33
C LYS A 163 12.54 -19.30 21.93
N GLY A 164 12.86 -18.82 20.73
CA GLY A 164 14.23 -18.72 20.22
C GLY A 164 14.66 -19.87 19.32
N LEU A 165 13.77 -20.81 19.00
CA LEU A 165 14.03 -21.84 17.98
C LEU A 165 13.93 -21.27 16.55
N GLY A 166 13.19 -20.19 16.40
CA GLY A 166 12.87 -19.59 15.09
C GLY A 166 11.71 -20.28 14.40
N ASP A 167 11.00 -19.53 13.60
CA ASP A 167 9.92 -20.03 12.74
C ASP A 167 9.73 -19.10 11.53
N ILE A 168 8.96 -19.57 10.54
CA ILE A 168 8.56 -18.78 9.39
C ILE A 168 7.57 -17.70 9.87
N ASP A 169 7.76 -16.47 9.39
CA ASP A 169 6.95 -15.28 9.68
C ASP A 169 6.41 -14.71 8.36
N ILE A 170 5.11 -14.89 8.12
CA ILE A 170 4.43 -14.41 6.91
C ILE A 170 3.60 -13.19 7.29
N LYS A 171 3.93 -12.04 6.74
CA LYS A 171 3.25 -10.79 7.06
C LYS A 171 2.94 -9.94 5.83
N GLN A 172 1.93 -9.11 5.95
CA GLN A 172 1.66 -8.03 5.00
C GLN A 172 2.77 -6.98 5.08
N LEU A 173 3.21 -6.49 3.95
CA LEU A 173 4.13 -5.36 3.83
C LEU A 173 3.43 -4.21 3.13
N ASP A 174 3.61 -2.99 3.68
CA ASP A 174 3.05 -1.80 3.09
C ASP A 174 3.86 -1.35 1.86
N MET A 175 3.15 -1.02 0.78
CA MET A 175 3.75 -0.48 -0.44
C MET A 175 4.62 0.75 -0.17
N LEU A 176 4.26 1.62 0.76
CA LEU A 176 5.03 2.84 1.07
C LEU A 176 6.38 2.56 1.72
N ASN A 177 6.55 1.37 2.30
CA ASN A 177 7.72 0.97 3.09
C ASN A 177 8.73 0.13 2.31
N ILE A 178 8.48 -0.21 1.05
CA ILE A 178 9.36 -1.05 0.21
C ILE A 178 9.91 -0.24 -0.95
N PHE A 179 11.23 -0.32 -1.19
CA PHE A 179 11.91 0.40 -2.25
C PHE A 179 12.76 -0.54 -3.09
N TRP A 180 12.65 -0.42 -4.41
CA TRP A 180 13.33 -1.26 -5.40
C TRP A 180 13.90 -0.44 -6.55
N GLU A 181 14.71 -1.06 -7.39
CA GLU A 181 15.32 -0.42 -8.55
C GLU A 181 14.26 0.07 -9.56
N PRO A 182 14.27 1.35 -9.94
CA PRO A 182 13.34 1.86 -10.95
C PRO A 182 13.54 1.20 -12.32
N GLY A 183 12.42 0.98 -13.05
CA GLY A 183 12.44 0.48 -14.42
C GLY A 183 12.50 -1.04 -14.57
N ILE A 184 12.39 -1.80 -13.49
CA ILE A 184 12.25 -3.26 -13.51
C ILE A 184 10.79 -3.68 -13.55
N THR A 185 10.51 -4.88 -14.06
CA THR A 185 9.16 -5.47 -14.08
C THR A 185 8.99 -6.62 -13.10
N ASP A 186 10.08 -7.24 -12.69
CA ASP A 186 10.11 -8.31 -11.68
C ASP A 186 10.92 -7.84 -10.48
N ILE A 187 10.33 -7.92 -9.29
CA ILE A 187 10.99 -7.54 -8.05
C ILE A 187 12.27 -8.35 -7.82
N GLN A 188 12.31 -9.58 -8.28
CA GLN A 188 13.47 -10.45 -8.15
C GLN A 188 14.65 -10.03 -9.04
N ALA A 189 14.41 -9.19 -10.05
CA ALA A 189 15.45 -8.62 -10.91
C ALA A 189 16.10 -7.36 -10.32
N SER A 190 15.59 -6.83 -9.21
CA SER A 190 16.20 -5.69 -8.52
C SER A 190 17.59 -6.05 -8.01
N ARG A 191 18.56 -5.14 -8.11
CA ARG A 191 19.88 -5.32 -7.50
C ARG A 191 19.86 -5.10 -6.00
N ASN A 192 19.04 -4.15 -5.56
CA ASN A 192 18.84 -3.83 -4.15
C ASN A 192 17.36 -3.77 -3.85
N LEU A 193 16.99 -4.19 -2.67
CA LEU A 193 15.65 -4.09 -2.10
C LEU A 193 15.76 -3.54 -0.68
N PHE A 194 15.01 -2.50 -0.39
CA PHE A 194 14.96 -1.92 0.95
C PHE A 194 13.55 -2.06 1.52
N ILE A 195 13.47 -2.53 2.74
CA ILE A 195 12.24 -2.53 3.54
C ILE A 195 12.50 -1.62 4.73
N VAL A 196 11.63 -0.64 4.93
CA VAL A 196 11.82 0.39 5.95
C VAL A 196 10.71 0.28 6.98
N GLU A 197 11.09 0.25 8.24
CA GLU A 197 10.16 0.14 9.37
C GLU A 197 10.42 1.25 10.38
N LEU A 198 9.36 1.79 10.97
CA LEU A 198 9.45 2.75 12.07
C LEU A 198 9.39 1.98 13.39
N VAL A 199 10.50 1.98 14.12
CA VAL A 199 10.64 1.26 15.37
C VAL A 199 10.94 2.25 16.51
N ASP A 200 10.45 1.95 17.69
CA ASP A 200 10.74 2.70 18.91
C ASP A 200 12.22 2.60 19.28
N ILE A 201 12.83 3.74 19.58
CA ILE A 201 14.27 3.82 19.90
C ILE A 201 14.60 3.03 21.16
N ASP A 202 13.75 3.07 22.18
CA ASP A 202 14.00 2.38 23.46
C ASP A 202 13.97 0.87 23.27
N LEU A 203 13.06 0.39 22.38
CA LEU A 203 13.00 -1.02 22.02
C LEU A 203 14.28 -1.47 21.29
N LEU A 204 14.81 -0.62 20.39
CA LEU A 204 16.05 -0.91 19.67
C LEU A 204 17.26 -0.91 20.60
N LYS A 205 17.35 0.06 21.50
CA LYS A 205 18.44 0.12 22.49
C LYS A 205 18.46 -1.06 23.44
N THR A 206 17.27 -1.52 23.85
CA THR A 206 17.15 -2.75 24.66
C THR A 206 17.56 -3.99 23.87
N ARG A 207 17.32 -3.99 22.56
CA ARG A 207 17.62 -5.12 21.68
C ARG A 207 19.10 -5.22 21.30
N TYR A 208 19.74 -4.07 21.13
CA TYR A 208 21.13 -3.92 20.70
C TYR A 208 21.90 -3.11 21.74
N GLU A 209 22.08 -3.66 22.93
CA GLU A 209 22.70 -3.00 24.09
C GLU A 209 24.10 -2.47 23.77
N GLU A 210 24.89 -3.21 23.00
CA GLU A 210 26.27 -2.82 22.60
C GLU A 210 26.30 -1.59 21.68
N LEU A 211 25.22 -1.32 20.96
CA LEU A 211 25.09 -0.23 20.02
C LEU A 211 24.16 0.89 20.52
N ALA A 212 23.63 0.76 21.75
CA ALA A 212 22.61 1.66 22.30
C ALA A 212 23.03 3.14 22.28
N ASP A 213 24.30 3.44 22.55
CA ASP A 213 24.85 4.82 22.56
C ASP A 213 24.96 5.43 21.15
N LYS A 214 24.99 4.59 20.11
CA LYS A 214 25.12 5.03 18.71
C LYS A 214 23.77 5.18 18.03
N ILE A 215 22.72 4.54 18.56
CA ILE A 215 21.36 4.62 18.01
C ILE A 215 20.72 5.93 18.40
N SER A 216 20.42 6.76 17.40
CA SER A 216 19.76 8.04 17.55
C SER A 216 18.55 8.17 16.61
N ASN A 217 17.72 9.18 16.82
CA ASN A 217 16.64 9.51 15.90
C ASN A 217 17.24 10.05 14.59
N THR A 218 17.08 9.29 13.51
CA THR A 218 17.61 9.64 12.18
C THR A 218 16.63 10.44 11.33
N GLY A 219 15.49 10.83 11.91
CA GLY A 219 14.40 11.47 11.19
C GLY A 219 13.58 10.47 10.39
N ILE A 220 12.33 10.85 10.12
CA ILE A 220 11.39 10.02 9.38
C ILE A 220 11.23 10.63 7.99
N ASP A 221 11.75 9.96 6.99
CA ASP A 221 11.68 10.37 5.59
C ASP A 221 10.96 9.32 4.73
N ILE A 222 9.76 8.91 5.16
CA ILE A 222 8.87 7.99 4.44
C ILE A 222 7.55 8.69 4.18
N SER A 223 6.97 8.46 3.00
CA SER A 223 5.60 8.88 2.69
C SER A 223 4.62 8.21 3.66
N LYS A 224 3.63 8.94 4.11
CA LYS A 224 2.65 8.48 5.10
C LYS A 224 1.23 8.67 4.57
N TYR A 225 0.33 7.78 5.00
CA TYR A 225 -1.10 8.00 4.85
C TYR A 225 -1.58 9.16 5.74
N GLU A 226 -2.71 9.74 5.37
CA GLU A 226 -3.41 10.66 6.28
C GLU A 226 -4.10 9.84 7.37
N TYR A 227 -3.78 10.13 8.62
CA TYR A 227 -4.38 9.48 9.79
C TYR A 227 -5.41 10.41 10.43
N ASP A 228 -6.48 9.82 10.98
CA ASP A 228 -7.47 10.55 11.77
C ASP A 228 -6.91 10.93 13.16
N ASP A 229 -5.99 10.13 13.67
CA ASP A 229 -5.31 10.33 14.93
C ASP A 229 -3.95 11.02 14.77
N THR A 230 -3.56 11.78 15.80
CA THR A 230 -2.21 12.33 15.89
C THR A 230 -1.22 11.22 16.25
N VAL A 231 -0.29 10.92 15.34
CA VAL A 231 0.77 9.93 15.58
C VAL A 231 2.00 10.61 16.14
N ASP A 232 2.35 10.32 17.40
CA ASP A 232 3.63 10.74 17.98
C ASP A 232 4.77 9.86 17.44
N THR A 233 5.68 10.48 16.71
CA THR A 233 6.87 9.85 16.14
C THR A 233 8.17 10.34 16.77
N SER A 234 8.10 11.10 17.87
CA SER A 234 9.26 11.74 18.50
C SER A 234 10.31 10.73 19.00
N ASN A 235 9.85 9.55 19.48
CA ASN A 235 10.71 8.47 19.98
C ASN A 235 10.87 7.32 18.98
N LYS A 236 10.57 7.56 17.68
CA LYS A 236 10.73 6.52 16.64
C LYS A 236 11.89 6.85 15.72
N THR A 237 12.55 5.81 15.25
CA THR A 237 13.61 5.91 14.25
C THR A 237 13.35 4.96 13.09
N MET A 238 13.92 5.29 11.95
CA MET A 238 13.81 4.50 10.74
C MET A 238 14.83 3.36 10.77
N VAL A 239 14.36 2.13 10.79
CA VAL A 239 15.17 0.92 10.62
C VAL A 239 15.06 0.49 9.18
N VAL A 240 16.18 0.20 8.57
CA VAL A 240 16.24 -0.23 7.17
C VAL A 240 16.75 -1.67 7.11
N ASP A 241 15.97 -2.52 6.47
CA ASP A 241 16.33 -3.87 6.09
C ASP A 241 16.74 -3.82 4.60
N TRP A 242 18.03 -3.92 4.33
CA TRP A 242 18.60 -3.86 2.99
C TRP A 242 19.00 -5.24 2.52
N TYR A 243 18.37 -5.68 1.45
CA TYR A 243 18.72 -6.89 0.72
C TYR A 243 19.40 -6.54 -0.59
N TYR A 244 20.48 -7.22 -0.94
CA TYR A 244 21.17 -7.00 -2.21
C TYR A 244 21.73 -8.30 -2.76
N LYS A 245 21.92 -8.35 -4.06
CA LYS A 245 22.44 -9.51 -4.79
C LYS A 245 23.85 -9.23 -5.26
N VAL A 246 24.76 -10.16 -4.97
CA VAL A 246 26.13 -10.18 -5.44
C VAL A 246 26.31 -11.36 -6.40
N ASN A 247 26.87 -11.09 -7.57
CA ASN A 247 27.15 -12.15 -8.54
C ASN A 247 28.45 -12.87 -8.15
N SER A 248 28.35 -14.13 -7.75
CA SER A 248 29.48 -14.97 -7.34
C SER A 248 30.14 -15.74 -8.49
N GLY A 249 29.71 -15.54 -9.75
CA GLY A 249 30.18 -16.29 -10.90
C GLY A 249 29.49 -17.65 -11.10
N ILE A 250 28.87 -18.21 -10.06
CA ILE A 250 28.05 -19.43 -10.12
C ILE A 250 26.55 -19.07 -10.11
N GLY A 251 26.20 -17.91 -9.57
CA GLY A 251 24.83 -17.39 -9.46
C GLY A 251 24.78 -16.16 -8.57
N ASP A 252 23.59 -15.59 -8.44
CA ASP A 252 23.36 -14.45 -7.56
C ASP A 252 23.22 -14.95 -6.12
N VAL A 253 24.06 -14.41 -5.24
CA VAL A 253 24.02 -14.64 -3.79
C VAL A 253 23.30 -13.49 -3.14
N LEU A 254 22.31 -13.77 -2.30
CA LEU A 254 21.54 -12.77 -1.57
C LEU A 254 22.17 -12.47 -0.21
N HIS A 255 22.46 -11.21 0.04
CA HIS A 255 22.91 -10.72 1.34
C HIS A 255 21.87 -9.83 2.01
N TYR A 256 21.98 -9.72 3.32
CA TYR A 256 21.07 -8.94 4.14
C TYR A 256 21.81 -8.08 5.15
N VAL A 257 21.44 -6.83 5.24
CA VAL A 257 21.96 -5.85 6.21
C VAL A 257 20.81 -5.12 6.89
N LYS A 258 20.87 -5.07 8.21
CA LYS A 258 19.96 -4.25 9.02
C LYS A 258 20.72 -3.08 9.63
N TYR A 259 20.21 -1.85 9.43
CA TYR A 259 20.88 -0.66 9.93
C TYR A 259 19.91 0.46 10.33
N VAL A 260 20.43 1.41 11.13
CA VAL A 260 19.73 2.64 11.56
C VAL A 260 20.65 3.81 11.32
N GLY A 261 20.26 4.75 10.46
CA GLY A 261 21.14 5.83 10.06
C GLY A 261 22.43 5.31 9.44
N ASP A 262 23.56 5.52 10.12
CA ASP A 262 24.88 5.01 9.70
C ASP A 262 25.36 3.82 10.56
N VAL A 263 24.50 3.31 11.46
CA VAL A 263 24.86 2.24 12.39
C VAL A 263 24.39 0.90 11.87
N VAL A 264 25.31 0.00 11.60
CA VAL A 264 25.03 -1.40 11.23
C VAL A 264 24.59 -2.17 12.47
N LEU A 265 23.37 -2.70 12.45
CA LEU A 265 22.85 -3.58 13.51
C LEU A 265 23.17 -5.05 13.26
N TYR A 266 23.14 -5.45 11.98
CA TYR A 266 23.45 -6.80 11.53
C TYR A 266 23.86 -6.76 10.05
N ALA A 267 24.81 -7.62 9.66
CA ALA A 267 25.19 -7.79 8.27
C ALA A 267 25.60 -9.26 8.01
N SER A 268 24.96 -9.92 7.07
CA SER A 268 25.24 -11.32 6.75
C SER A 268 26.65 -11.53 6.18
N GLU A 269 27.20 -10.57 5.42
CA GLU A 269 28.57 -10.67 4.90
C GLU A 269 29.65 -10.60 5.99
N ASN A 270 29.31 -10.08 7.18
CA ASN A 270 30.24 -10.03 8.31
C ASN A 270 30.29 -11.36 9.07
N GLU A 271 29.42 -12.31 8.75
CA GLU A 271 29.36 -13.64 9.32
C GLU A 271 29.98 -14.65 8.35
N GLU A 272 30.95 -15.45 8.80
CA GLU A 272 31.65 -16.43 7.94
C GLU A 272 30.69 -17.42 7.26
N GLU A 273 29.63 -17.82 7.96
CA GLU A 273 28.65 -18.79 7.48
C GLU A 273 27.91 -18.30 6.23
N TYR A 274 27.58 -16.99 6.15
CA TYR A 274 26.76 -16.43 5.07
C TYR A 274 27.58 -15.78 3.95
N THR A 275 28.91 -15.69 4.10
CA THR A 275 29.77 -15.01 3.12
C THR A 275 29.70 -15.63 1.73
N GLU A 276 29.66 -16.97 1.63
CA GLU A 276 29.63 -17.69 0.36
C GLU A 276 28.25 -18.20 -0.01
N LYS A 277 27.44 -18.61 0.98
CA LYS A 277 26.09 -19.16 0.77
C LYS A 277 25.02 -18.10 0.56
N GLY A 278 25.25 -16.90 1.12
CA GLY A 278 24.22 -15.87 1.24
C GLY A 278 23.28 -16.10 2.42
N TYR A 279 22.38 -15.12 2.62
CA TYR A 279 21.45 -15.14 3.76
C TYR A 279 20.31 -16.16 3.60
N TYR A 280 19.86 -16.39 2.34
CA TYR A 280 18.90 -17.42 2.00
C TYR A 280 19.46 -18.29 0.87
N ASP A 281 19.43 -19.61 1.02
CA ASP A 281 19.95 -20.60 0.06
C ASP A 281 19.31 -20.49 -1.33
N HIS A 282 18.05 -20.05 -1.40
CA HIS A 282 17.33 -19.90 -2.68
C HIS A 282 17.70 -18.64 -3.48
N GLY A 283 18.49 -17.70 -2.90
CA GLY A 283 18.94 -16.46 -3.56
C GLY A 283 17.85 -15.49 -3.99
N LYS A 284 16.63 -15.61 -3.47
CA LYS A 284 15.48 -14.73 -3.80
C LYS A 284 15.19 -13.77 -2.66
N TYR A 285 14.69 -12.59 -3.01
CA TYR A 285 14.15 -11.65 -2.01
C TYR A 285 12.95 -12.27 -1.29
N PRO A 286 12.82 -12.07 0.03
CA PRO A 286 11.74 -12.64 0.84
C PRO A 286 10.43 -11.84 0.70
N VAL A 287 10.11 -11.41 -0.51
CA VAL A 287 8.90 -10.63 -0.81
C VAL A 287 8.20 -11.18 -2.04
N VAL A 288 6.88 -11.22 -1.98
CA VAL A 288 6.03 -11.67 -3.08
C VAL A 288 4.98 -10.60 -3.35
N PHE A 289 4.94 -10.14 -4.61
CA PHE A 289 3.98 -9.14 -5.07
C PHE A 289 2.78 -9.86 -5.69
N ASP A 290 1.60 -9.59 -5.15
CA ASP A 290 0.31 -9.99 -5.73
C ASP A 290 -0.31 -8.78 -6.44
N VAL A 291 -0.18 -8.77 -7.77
CA VAL A 291 -0.56 -7.63 -8.62
C VAL A 291 -1.94 -7.84 -9.21
N MET A 292 -2.80 -6.80 -9.16
CA MET A 292 -4.12 -6.83 -9.73
C MET A 292 -4.10 -6.66 -11.25
N PHE A 293 -3.66 -5.52 -11.73
CA PHE A 293 -3.46 -5.21 -13.14
C PHE A 293 -2.02 -4.77 -13.36
N GLU A 294 -1.29 -5.54 -14.16
CA GLU A 294 0.13 -5.29 -14.42
C GLU A 294 0.35 -3.95 -15.14
N GLU A 295 1.34 -3.20 -14.70
CA GLU A 295 1.80 -1.97 -15.33
C GLU A 295 3.20 -2.18 -15.93
N LYS A 296 3.44 -1.71 -17.16
CA LYS A 296 4.74 -1.86 -17.82
C LYS A 296 5.81 -1.01 -17.16
N GLY A 297 6.98 -1.61 -16.91
CA GLY A 297 8.16 -0.91 -16.38
C GLY A 297 8.17 -0.77 -14.85
N THR A 298 7.27 -1.44 -14.14
CA THR A 298 7.25 -1.53 -12.69
C THR A 298 6.76 -2.92 -12.25
N PRO A 299 7.23 -3.46 -11.12
CA PRO A 299 6.67 -4.69 -10.55
C PRO A 299 5.34 -4.46 -9.84
N ALA A 300 4.96 -3.20 -9.60
CA ALA A 300 3.67 -2.82 -9.06
C ALA A 300 2.64 -2.62 -10.16
N GLY A 301 1.37 -2.79 -9.83
CA GLY A 301 0.25 -2.59 -10.74
C GLY A 301 -0.69 -1.47 -10.30
N PHE A 302 -1.87 -1.41 -10.93
CA PHE A 302 -2.96 -0.50 -10.55
C PHE A 302 -4.21 -1.28 -10.14
N GLY A 303 -5.08 -0.66 -9.35
CA GLY A 303 -6.24 -1.30 -8.73
C GLY A 303 -7.58 -0.84 -9.31
N TYR A 304 -8.65 -1.33 -8.71
CA TYR A 304 -10.01 -0.93 -9.08
C TYR A 304 -10.28 0.54 -8.82
N ILE A 305 -9.72 1.11 -7.76
CA ILE A 305 -9.91 2.53 -7.44
C ILE A 305 -9.36 3.41 -8.57
N ASP A 306 -8.19 3.06 -9.13
CA ASP A 306 -7.60 3.82 -10.24
C ASP A 306 -8.50 3.89 -11.47
N ILE A 307 -9.28 2.83 -11.73
CA ILE A 307 -10.20 2.76 -12.87
C ILE A 307 -11.51 3.48 -12.57
N MET A 308 -12.01 3.38 -11.33
CA MET A 308 -13.34 3.85 -10.96
C MET A 308 -13.38 5.28 -10.43
N LYS A 309 -12.25 5.88 -10.08
CA LYS A 309 -12.19 7.25 -9.53
C LYS A 309 -12.77 8.31 -10.47
N ASP A 310 -12.51 8.22 -11.78
CA ASP A 310 -12.99 9.22 -12.74
C ASP A 310 -14.53 9.20 -12.89
N PRO A 311 -15.20 8.05 -13.13
CA PRO A 311 -16.66 7.99 -13.10
C PRO A 311 -17.25 8.45 -11.76
N GLN A 312 -16.63 8.09 -10.65
CA GLN A 312 -17.05 8.48 -9.30
C GLN A 312 -16.95 10.01 -9.11
N GLU A 313 -15.88 10.63 -9.57
CA GLU A 313 -15.71 12.10 -9.52
C GLU A 313 -16.85 12.82 -10.24
N TYR A 314 -17.27 12.33 -11.42
CA TYR A 314 -18.38 12.92 -12.16
C TYR A 314 -19.73 12.73 -11.45
N ILE A 315 -19.96 11.57 -10.80
CA ILE A 315 -21.16 11.33 -10.02
C ILE A 315 -21.24 12.35 -8.87
N ASP A 316 -20.18 12.53 -8.11
CA ASP A 316 -20.13 13.45 -6.96
C ASP A 316 -20.31 14.91 -7.40
N LYS A 317 -19.72 15.32 -8.53
CA LYS A 317 -19.92 16.67 -9.11
C LYS A 317 -21.34 16.91 -9.58
N LEU A 318 -21.98 15.90 -10.19
CA LEU A 318 -23.39 15.98 -10.59
C LEU A 318 -24.29 16.08 -9.37
N ASP A 319 -24.03 15.29 -8.33
CA ASP A 319 -24.76 15.36 -7.06
C ASP A 319 -24.60 16.74 -6.39
N GLN A 320 -23.39 17.31 -6.43
CA GLN A 320 -23.17 18.67 -5.94
C GLN A 320 -24.02 19.69 -6.72
N ALA A 321 -24.01 19.60 -8.06
CA ALA A 321 -24.79 20.53 -8.90
C ALA A 321 -26.30 20.43 -8.64
N ILE A 322 -26.82 19.19 -8.52
CA ILE A 322 -28.22 18.92 -8.21
C ILE A 322 -28.58 19.47 -6.83
N LEU A 323 -27.79 19.15 -5.81
CA LEU A 323 -28.03 19.59 -4.46
C LEU A 323 -27.93 21.12 -4.32
N LYS A 324 -26.91 21.72 -4.94
CA LYS A 324 -26.74 23.18 -4.95
C LYS A 324 -27.95 23.90 -5.60
N ASN A 325 -28.44 23.39 -6.72
CA ASN A 325 -29.62 23.93 -7.37
C ASN A 325 -30.87 23.78 -6.48
N ALA A 326 -31.08 22.61 -5.88
CA ALA A 326 -32.18 22.36 -4.95
C ALA A 326 -32.16 23.33 -3.75
N LEU A 327 -30.97 23.57 -3.16
CA LEU A 327 -30.80 24.50 -2.05
C LEU A 327 -31.03 25.94 -2.45
N VAL A 328 -30.64 26.33 -3.67
CA VAL A 328 -30.92 27.68 -4.23
C VAL A 328 -32.40 27.88 -4.49
N LEU A 329 -33.10 26.86 -5.03
CA LEU A 329 -34.54 26.89 -5.23
C LEU A 329 -35.34 26.91 -3.96
N ALA A 330 -34.85 26.24 -2.90
CA ALA A 330 -35.51 26.22 -1.57
C ALA A 330 -35.45 27.55 -0.82
N LYS A 331 -34.53 28.46 -1.22
CA LYS A 331 -34.40 29.79 -0.65
C LYS A 331 -34.91 30.84 -1.64
N PRO A 332 -36.16 31.31 -1.53
CA PRO A 332 -36.67 32.33 -2.41
C PRO A 332 -35.83 33.61 -2.24
N ARG A 333 -35.44 34.17 -3.38
CA ARG A 333 -34.72 35.45 -3.48
C ARG A 333 -35.60 36.45 -4.20
N TYR A 334 -35.44 37.72 -3.87
CA TYR A 334 -36.27 38.76 -4.39
C TYR A 334 -35.40 39.93 -4.90
N PHE A 335 -35.81 40.55 -5.97
CA PHE A 335 -35.36 41.88 -6.34
C PHE A 335 -36.24 42.87 -5.59
N ILE A 336 -35.65 43.74 -4.80
CA ILE A 336 -36.32 44.80 -4.06
C ILE A 336 -35.76 46.11 -4.55
N HIS A 337 -36.65 47.04 -4.90
CA HIS A 337 -36.23 48.38 -5.34
C HIS A 337 -35.87 49.18 -4.09
N ASP A 338 -34.74 49.95 -4.11
CA ASP A 338 -34.21 50.69 -2.95
C ASP A 338 -35.25 51.63 -2.26
N ASN A 339 -36.26 52.08 -3.01
CA ASN A 339 -37.30 52.99 -2.49
C ASN A 339 -38.65 52.31 -2.24
N CYS A 340 -38.72 50.98 -2.12
CA CYS A 340 -39.99 50.27 -1.98
C CYS A 340 -40.63 50.38 -0.58
N GLY A 341 -39.85 50.86 0.42
CA GLY A 341 -40.36 51.08 1.79
C GLY A 341 -40.73 49.82 2.54
N ILE A 342 -40.23 48.66 2.16
CA ILE A 342 -40.47 47.38 2.82
C ILE A 342 -39.52 47.27 4.02
N ASN A 343 -40.03 46.74 5.12
CA ASN A 343 -39.19 46.32 6.24
C ASN A 343 -38.53 44.94 5.91
N GLU A 344 -37.25 44.97 5.50
CA GLU A 344 -36.53 43.79 5.09
C GLU A 344 -36.34 42.75 6.23
N GLU A 345 -36.23 43.20 7.46
CA GLU A 345 -36.13 42.32 8.66
C GLU A 345 -37.41 41.53 8.89
N GLU A 346 -38.57 42.17 8.78
CA GLU A 346 -39.86 41.49 8.88
C GLU A 346 -40.12 40.57 7.70
N PHE A 347 -39.76 40.98 6.51
CA PHE A 347 -39.91 40.19 5.28
C PHE A 347 -38.99 38.92 5.30
N ALA A 348 -37.81 39.03 5.88
CA ALA A 348 -36.88 37.92 5.98
C ALA A 348 -37.26 36.92 7.10
N ASN A 349 -38.06 37.33 8.04
CA ASN A 349 -38.51 36.51 9.18
C ASN A 349 -39.78 35.75 8.83
N ILE A 350 -39.67 34.44 8.59
CA ILE A 350 -40.78 33.54 8.21
C ILE A 350 -41.83 33.41 9.30
N ASP A 351 -41.48 33.71 10.58
CA ASP A 351 -42.39 33.58 11.72
C ASP A 351 -43.29 34.81 11.89
N ASN A 352 -43.09 35.87 11.07
CA ASN A 352 -43.92 37.05 11.10
C ASN A 352 -45.12 36.92 10.15
N ASP A 353 -46.33 36.99 10.73
CA ASP A 353 -47.57 36.97 9.94
C ASP A 353 -47.80 38.29 9.14
N PHE A 354 -47.14 39.38 9.55
CA PHE A 354 -47.32 40.70 8.93
C PHE A 354 -45.97 41.31 8.55
N VAL A 355 -45.94 41.94 7.37
CA VAL A 355 -44.80 42.72 6.89
C VAL A 355 -45.27 44.15 6.69
N HIS A 356 -44.64 45.11 7.36
CA HIS A 356 -45.01 46.53 7.30
C HIS A 356 -44.33 47.18 6.07
N VAL A 357 -45.13 47.99 5.36
CA VAL A 357 -44.68 48.73 4.19
C VAL A 357 -44.95 50.24 4.44
N ALA A 358 -43.91 51.06 4.30
CA ALA A 358 -43.97 52.49 4.55
C ALA A 358 -44.57 53.27 3.38
N SER A 359 -44.73 52.65 2.17
CA SER A 359 -45.32 53.27 0.97
C SER A 359 -46.65 52.62 0.59
N SER A 360 -47.33 53.11 -0.44
CA SER A 360 -48.54 52.48 -0.96
C SER A 360 -48.20 51.05 -1.49
N LEU A 361 -49.12 50.11 -1.29
CA LEU A 361 -48.93 48.72 -1.79
C LEU A 361 -48.78 48.65 -3.31
N GLU A 362 -49.29 49.66 -4.05
CA GLU A 362 -49.17 49.76 -5.52
C GLU A 362 -47.75 50.16 -5.96
N ASP A 363 -46.98 50.83 -5.12
CA ASP A 363 -45.61 51.26 -5.39
C ASP A 363 -44.55 50.26 -4.93
N THR A 364 -45.00 49.16 -4.35
CA THR A 364 -44.09 48.14 -3.82
C THR A 364 -43.66 47.17 -4.93
N HIS A 365 -42.51 47.44 -5.51
CA HIS A 365 -41.93 46.58 -6.52
C HIS A 365 -41.01 45.50 -5.90
N VAL A 366 -41.59 44.32 -5.66
CA VAL A 366 -40.85 43.11 -5.24
C VAL A 366 -41.04 42.06 -6.35
N GLN A 367 -39.96 41.66 -6.95
CA GLN A 367 -39.97 40.58 -7.95
C GLN A 367 -39.21 39.38 -7.46
N GLN A 368 -39.88 38.23 -7.39
CA GLN A 368 -39.22 36.99 -7.00
C GLN A 368 -38.25 36.56 -8.11
N ILE A 369 -37.02 36.23 -7.73
CA ILE A 369 -36.07 35.61 -8.63
C ILE A 369 -36.42 34.11 -8.72
N VAL A 370 -37.06 33.76 -9.83
CA VAL A 370 -37.44 32.36 -10.09
C VAL A 370 -36.18 31.59 -10.52
N GLY A 371 -35.75 30.65 -9.70
CA GLY A 371 -34.66 29.74 -10.07
C GLY A 371 -35.12 28.77 -11.17
N VAL A 372 -34.22 28.42 -12.06
CA VAL A 372 -34.51 27.43 -13.10
C VAL A 372 -34.25 26.02 -12.51
N PRO A 373 -35.26 25.13 -12.56
CA PRO A 373 -35.06 23.75 -12.12
C PRO A 373 -34.03 23.02 -13.02
N ILE A 374 -33.26 22.11 -12.46
CA ILE A 374 -32.30 21.33 -13.22
C ILE A 374 -33.03 20.50 -14.28
N PRO A 375 -32.59 20.51 -15.53
CA PRO A 375 -33.11 19.63 -16.57
C PRO A 375 -32.97 18.16 -16.21
N ALA A 376 -33.97 17.32 -16.53
CA ALA A 376 -33.95 15.88 -16.29
C ALA A 376 -32.68 15.17 -16.83
N GLN A 377 -32.09 15.77 -17.86
CA GLN A 377 -30.82 15.31 -18.47
C GLN A 377 -29.69 15.10 -17.46
N TYR A 378 -29.60 15.90 -16.38
CA TYR A 378 -28.57 15.71 -15.34
C TYR A 378 -28.75 14.41 -14.59
N LEU A 379 -29.98 14.01 -14.32
CA LEU A 379 -30.30 12.74 -13.67
C LEU A 379 -29.99 11.56 -14.60
N GLU A 380 -30.29 11.69 -15.89
CA GLU A 380 -29.99 10.67 -16.89
C GLU A 380 -28.47 10.48 -17.03
N VAL A 381 -27.69 11.56 -17.13
CA VAL A 381 -26.23 11.49 -17.20
C VAL A 381 -25.64 10.89 -15.92
N LYS A 382 -26.18 11.24 -14.75
CA LYS A 382 -25.75 10.61 -13.49
C LYS A 382 -26.01 9.10 -13.51
N GLN A 383 -27.20 8.66 -13.95
CA GLN A 383 -27.51 7.24 -14.04
C GLN A 383 -26.57 6.51 -15.01
N LEU A 384 -26.27 7.10 -16.17
CA LEU A 384 -25.30 6.54 -17.11
C LEU A 384 -23.91 6.37 -16.49
N LYS A 385 -23.46 7.33 -15.65
CA LYS A 385 -22.17 7.23 -14.96
C LYS A 385 -22.16 6.15 -13.86
N VAL A 386 -23.27 5.97 -13.16
CA VAL A 386 -23.44 4.87 -12.20
C VAL A 386 -23.40 3.51 -12.91
N ASP A 387 -24.09 3.40 -14.05
CA ASP A 387 -24.11 2.17 -14.84
C ASP A 387 -22.73 1.87 -15.46
N GLU A 388 -22.01 2.89 -15.94
CA GLU A 388 -20.63 2.77 -16.39
C GLU A 388 -19.70 2.24 -15.28
N LEU A 389 -19.82 2.77 -14.07
CA LEU A 389 -19.04 2.31 -12.91
C LEU A 389 -19.35 0.85 -12.56
N LYS A 390 -20.62 0.48 -12.53
CA LYS A 390 -21.06 -0.91 -12.29
C LYS A 390 -20.53 -1.86 -13.36
N GLU A 391 -20.60 -1.49 -14.62
CA GLU A 391 -20.11 -2.31 -15.74
C GLU A 391 -18.59 -2.47 -15.70
N THR A 392 -17.86 -1.37 -15.46
CA THR A 392 -16.41 -1.36 -15.38
C THR A 392 -15.89 -2.22 -14.22
N SER A 393 -16.56 -2.19 -13.07
CA SER A 393 -16.22 -3.04 -11.92
C SER A 393 -16.62 -4.50 -12.10
N GLY A 394 -17.45 -4.82 -13.10
CA GLY A 394 -18.04 -6.15 -13.29
C GLY A 394 -19.08 -6.53 -12.22
N ASN A 395 -19.53 -5.58 -11.42
CA ASN A 395 -20.61 -5.76 -10.42
C ASN A 395 -21.96 -5.57 -11.08
N ARG A 396 -22.45 -6.63 -11.73
CA ARG A 396 -23.78 -6.61 -12.34
C ARG A 396 -24.85 -7.00 -11.32
N ASP A 397 -26.07 -6.52 -11.52
CA ASP A 397 -27.19 -6.73 -10.60
C ASP A 397 -27.46 -8.23 -10.29
N PHE A 398 -27.18 -9.14 -11.24
CA PHE A 398 -27.34 -10.56 -11.01
C PHE A 398 -26.25 -11.19 -10.11
N SER A 399 -25.04 -10.60 -10.04
CA SER A 399 -24.01 -11.04 -9.08
C SER A 399 -24.36 -10.64 -7.64
N GLN A 400 -25.28 -9.68 -7.48
CA GLN A 400 -25.81 -9.24 -6.18
C GLN A 400 -27.15 -9.92 -5.81
N GLY A 401 -27.54 -10.97 -6.55
CA GLY A 401 -28.78 -11.73 -6.28
C GLY A 401 -30.07 -11.09 -6.83
N THR A 402 -29.97 -9.98 -7.57
CA THR A 402 -31.12 -9.38 -8.25
C THR A 402 -31.34 -10.08 -9.60
N THR A 403 -32.55 -10.60 -9.82
CA THR A 403 -32.94 -11.26 -11.11
C THR A 403 -33.50 -10.21 -12.07
N THR A 404 -32.99 -10.22 -13.31
CA THR A 404 -33.59 -9.43 -14.40
C THR A 404 -35.00 -9.94 -14.68
N ALA A 405 -35.94 -9.03 -14.85
CA ALA A 405 -37.34 -9.38 -15.13
C ALA A 405 -37.45 -10.37 -16.34
N GLY A 406 -38.02 -11.56 -16.12
CA GLY A 406 -38.21 -12.58 -17.15
C GLY A 406 -37.26 -13.77 -17.10
N VAL A 407 -36.23 -13.81 -16.23
CA VAL A 407 -35.35 -14.97 -16.06
C VAL A 407 -35.77 -15.75 -14.82
N THR A 408 -36.52 -16.84 -15.03
CA THR A 408 -37.07 -17.69 -13.94
C THR A 408 -36.45 -19.10 -13.87
N ALA A 409 -35.72 -19.52 -14.91
CA ALA A 409 -35.10 -20.83 -14.95
C ALA A 409 -33.79 -20.86 -14.13
N ALA A 410 -33.67 -21.75 -13.16
CA ALA A 410 -32.49 -21.93 -12.32
C ALA A 410 -31.20 -22.14 -13.13
N SER A 411 -31.26 -22.84 -14.25
CA SER A 411 -30.14 -23.06 -15.16
C SER A 411 -29.67 -21.78 -15.86
N ALA A 412 -30.59 -20.87 -16.19
CA ALA A 412 -30.25 -19.58 -16.80
C ALA A 412 -29.62 -18.63 -15.77
N ILE A 413 -30.09 -18.63 -14.52
CA ILE A 413 -29.53 -17.89 -13.41
C ILE A 413 -28.11 -18.40 -13.13
N ALA A 414 -27.89 -19.71 -13.05
CA ALA A 414 -26.57 -20.29 -12.86
C ALA A 414 -25.59 -19.94 -13.99
N ALA A 415 -26.05 -19.96 -15.26
CA ALA A 415 -25.24 -19.57 -16.40
C ALA A 415 -24.86 -18.07 -16.37
N LEU A 416 -25.76 -17.20 -15.91
CA LEU A 416 -25.48 -15.77 -15.73
C LEU A 416 -24.49 -15.53 -14.60
N GLN A 417 -24.62 -16.23 -13.46
CA GLN A 417 -23.69 -16.18 -12.36
C GLN A 417 -22.29 -16.67 -12.78
N GLU A 418 -22.22 -17.76 -13.55
CA GLU A 418 -20.98 -18.26 -14.10
C GLU A 418 -20.33 -17.27 -15.06
N ALA A 419 -21.09 -16.60 -15.92
CA ALA A 419 -20.59 -15.58 -16.82
C ALA A 419 -20.08 -14.35 -16.05
N GLY A 420 -20.72 -13.94 -14.97
CA GLY A 420 -20.32 -12.81 -14.12
C GLY A 420 -19.04 -13.06 -13.32
N SER A 421 -18.77 -14.33 -12.97
CA SER A 421 -17.59 -14.70 -12.19
C SER A 421 -16.27 -14.72 -13.01
N LYS A 422 -16.30 -14.49 -14.32
CA LYS A 422 -15.08 -14.57 -15.16
C LYS A 422 -13.99 -13.59 -14.76
N THR A 423 -14.37 -12.36 -14.45
CA THR A 423 -13.40 -11.31 -14.01
C THR A 423 -12.77 -11.66 -12.67
N SER A 424 -13.57 -12.19 -11.75
CA SER A 424 -13.09 -12.63 -10.43
C SER A 424 -12.17 -13.86 -10.53
N ARG A 425 -12.43 -14.77 -11.47
CA ARG A 425 -11.55 -15.93 -11.73
C ARG A 425 -10.16 -15.53 -12.23
N ASP A 426 -10.05 -14.50 -13.06
CA ASP A 426 -8.73 -14.03 -13.54
C ASP A 426 -7.95 -13.39 -12.41
N MET A 427 -8.61 -12.57 -11.59
CA MET A 427 -8.06 -12.00 -10.36
C MET A 427 -7.52 -13.10 -9.42
N ASN A 428 -8.31 -14.15 -9.17
CA ASN A 428 -7.94 -15.24 -8.28
C ASN A 428 -6.75 -16.06 -8.82
N LYS A 429 -6.60 -16.21 -10.14
CA LYS A 429 -5.40 -16.84 -10.73
C LYS A 429 -4.13 -16.06 -10.42
N GLY A 430 -4.20 -14.72 -10.38
CA GLY A 430 -3.09 -13.87 -9.92
C GLY A 430 -2.71 -14.18 -8.48
N SER A 431 -3.69 -14.19 -7.56
CA SER A 431 -3.47 -14.52 -6.15
C SER A 431 -2.95 -15.94 -5.96
N TYR A 432 -3.42 -16.93 -6.74
CA TYR A 432 -2.89 -18.29 -6.66
C TYR A 432 -1.44 -18.40 -7.12
N ARG A 433 -1.01 -17.58 -8.11
CA ARG A 433 0.40 -17.51 -8.50
C ARG A 433 1.27 -16.94 -7.38
N ALA A 434 0.82 -15.85 -6.74
CA ALA A 434 1.50 -15.28 -5.59
C ALA A 434 1.57 -16.29 -4.43
N TYR A 435 0.46 -16.93 -4.10
CA TYR A 435 0.38 -17.99 -3.07
C TYR A 435 1.36 -19.14 -3.34
N LYS A 436 1.43 -19.64 -4.59
CA LYS A 436 2.39 -20.66 -4.97
C LYS A 436 3.86 -20.22 -4.80
N THR A 437 4.13 -18.93 -4.87
CA THR A 437 5.49 -18.39 -4.68
C THR A 437 5.83 -18.26 -3.21
N ILE A 438 4.83 -18.08 -2.34
CA ILE A 438 4.98 -18.05 -0.88
C ILE A 438 5.35 -19.43 -0.33
N LEU A 439 4.69 -20.50 -0.85
CA LEU A 439 4.96 -21.91 -0.48
C LEU A 439 6.30 -22.41 -1.05
#